data_5e0aa23598298be3a4e20fe5c6f3fcf1
#
_entry.id   5e0aa23598298be3a4e20fe5c6f3fcf1
#
_cell.length_a   1.000
_cell.length_b   1.000
_cell.length_c   1.000
_cell.angle_alpha   90.00
_cell.angle_beta   90.00
_cell.angle_gamma   90.00
#
_symmetry.space_group_name_H-M   'P 1'
#
loop_
_entity.id
_entity.type
_entity.pdbx_description
1 polymer ?
#
loop_
_entity_poly.entity_id
_entity_poly.type
_entity_poly.pdbx_seq_one_letter_code
_entity_poly.pdbx_strand_id
1 'polypeptide(L)'
;MPDRDSAALDSYQLIPRVLHQVLEPDLTTVVLGRDLSVPLIERLPGDTGASGSQPGVLRIVDSEALRAGTPLAPTDAIAVMAPRKMADLVPEVRRLVDLGVAAIGIDFAPMADVAPFGRVEFRPRTREDLAELRAAAGRPLWLFGVGGGADAEVAAEAGVEGIVVSRAVGRRIGAPAVIDVLPELLDAVAGMLTIAVGGHVRDGIDVLRYLAVGAELVIVDGERPLPALAAELAYAMRLTGCATLADVSYDILFAPLFSEP
;
A
#
# COMPACT_ATOMS: atom_id res chain seq x y z
N MET A 1 -13.66 7.08 -19.66
CA MET A 1 -13.60 5.61 -19.54
C MET A 1 -13.31 5.31 -18.07
N PRO A 2 -13.95 4.31 -17.45
CA PRO A 2 -13.57 3.91 -16.10
C PRO A 2 -12.07 3.57 -16.07
N ASP A 3 -11.42 3.89 -14.96
CA ASP A 3 -10.03 3.48 -14.78
C ASP A 3 -9.95 1.95 -14.79
N ARG A 4 -8.83 1.40 -15.28
CA ARG A 4 -8.66 -0.06 -15.40
C ARG A 4 -8.77 -0.74 -14.04
N ASP A 5 -8.26 -0.12 -12.97
CA ASP A 5 -8.36 -0.67 -11.62
C ASP A 5 -9.81 -0.75 -11.15
N SER A 6 -10.63 0.28 -11.41
CA SER A 6 -12.06 0.25 -11.09
C SER A 6 -12.82 -0.85 -11.83
N ALA A 7 -12.54 -1.02 -13.12
CA ALA A 7 -13.19 -2.05 -13.93
C ALA A 7 -12.79 -3.48 -13.47
N ALA A 8 -11.52 -3.67 -13.11
CA ALA A 8 -11.05 -4.94 -12.58
C ALA A 8 -11.67 -5.23 -11.20
N LEU A 9 -11.68 -4.26 -10.28
CA LEU A 9 -12.32 -4.40 -8.97
C LEU A 9 -13.78 -4.83 -9.09
N ASP A 10 -14.54 -4.27 -10.05
CA ASP A 10 -15.94 -4.62 -10.26
C ASP A 10 -16.15 -6.08 -10.71
N SER A 11 -15.13 -6.74 -11.27
CA SER A 11 -15.17 -8.17 -11.63
C SER A 11 -15.05 -9.10 -10.41
N TYR A 12 -14.48 -8.64 -9.30
CA TYR A 12 -14.38 -9.36 -8.04
C TYR A 12 -15.65 -9.17 -7.22
N GLN A 13 -16.64 -10.01 -7.46
CA GLN A 13 -17.95 -9.91 -6.84
C GLN A 13 -17.95 -10.52 -5.43
N LEU A 14 -18.51 -9.80 -4.45
CA LEU A 14 -18.65 -10.28 -3.09
C LEU A 14 -19.88 -11.17 -2.92
N ILE A 15 -19.76 -12.25 -2.15
CA ILE A 15 -20.86 -13.15 -1.81
C ILE A 15 -21.54 -12.66 -0.53
N PRO A 16 -22.80 -12.20 -0.58
CA PRO A 16 -23.50 -11.78 0.62
C PRO A 16 -23.89 -13.00 1.48
N ARG A 17 -23.82 -12.83 2.79
CA ARG A 17 -24.26 -13.80 3.78
C ARG A 17 -25.29 -13.16 4.71
N VAL A 18 -26.36 -13.87 5.01
CA VAL A 18 -27.45 -13.39 5.89
C VAL A 18 -27.65 -14.26 7.13
N LEU A 19 -27.01 -15.43 7.19
CA LEU A 19 -27.11 -16.36 8.30
C LEU A 19 -25.80 -16.36 9.12
N HIS A 20 -25.61 -15.34 9.93
CA HIS A 20 -24.47 -15.16 10.83
C HIS A 20 -24.84 -14.23 11.98
N GLN A 21 -23.93 -14.03 12.95
CA GLN A 21 -24.14 -13.20 14.14
C GLN A 21 -23.30 -11.90 14.15
N VAL A 22 -22.62 -11.56 13.05
CA VAL A 22 -21.74 -10.40 12.96
C VAL A 22 -22.58 -9.13 12.91
N LEU A 23 -22.45 -8.27 13.92
CA LEU A 23 -23.11 -6.95 13.99
C LEU A 23 -22.10 -5.81 13.89
N GLU A 24 -20.98 -5.94 14.58
CA GLU A 24 -19.91 -4.94 14.65
C GLU A 24 -18.57 -5.63 14.34
N PRO A 25 -18.13 -5.61 13.08
CA PRO A 25 -16.83 -6.17 12.70
C PRO A 25 -15.66 -5.42 13.35
N ASP A 26 -14.62 -6.16 13.73
CA ASP A 26 -13.35 -5.61 14.19
C ASP A 26 -12.43 -5.35 12.99
N LEU A 27 -12.03 -4.08 12.81
CA LEU A 27 -11.14 -3.63 11.76
C LEU A 27 -9.67 -3.50 12.20
N THR A 28 -9.37 -3.84 13.44
CA THR A 28 -8.02 -3.67 14.00
C THR A 28 -7.03 -4.63 13.33
N THR A 29 -5.81 -4.14 13.12
CA THR A 29 -4.71 -4.95 12.58
C THR A 29 -3.39 -4.52 13.20
N VAL A 30 -2.35 -5.33 13.03
CA VAL A 30 -0.99 -5.02 13.51
C VAL A 30 -0.05 -4.92 12.32
N VAL A 31 0.57 -3.76 12.16
CA VAL A 31 1.56 -3.52 11.10
C VAL A 31 2.77 -2.80 11.66
N LEU A 32 3.97 -3.22 11.28
CA LEU A 32 5.22 -2.66 11.81
C LEU A 32 5.32 -2.75 13.34
N GLY A 33 4.70 -3.76 13.95
CA GLY A 33 4.62 -3.90 15.40
C GLY A 33 3.74 -2.87 16.10
N ARG A 34 2.81 -2.24 15.37
CA ARG A 34 1.90 -1.20 15.87
C ARG A 34 0.45 -1.63 15.64
N ASP A 35 -0.38 -1.37 16.63
CA ASP A 35 -1.83 -1.55 16.50
C ASP A 35 -2.42 -0.42 15.66
N LEU A 36 -3.08 -0.78 14.58
CA LEU A 36 -3.86 0.12 13.74
C LEU A 36 -5.36 -0.12 13.98
N SER A 37 -6.12 0.96 14.00
CA SER A 37 -7.57 0.90 14.17
C SER A 37 -8.31 0.41 12.91
N VAL A 38 -7.64 0.50 11.74
CA VAL A 38 -8.19 0.11 10.44
C VAL A 38 -7.05 -0.33 9.52
N PRO A 39 -7.28 -1.21 8.52
CA PRO A 39 -6.28 -1.66 7.56
C PRO A 39 -6.05 -0.63 6.44
N LEU A 40 -6.07 0.66 6.80
CA LEU A 40 -5.92 1.78 5.87
C LEU A 40 -4.74 2.65 6.24
N ILE A 41 -4.01 3.09 5.23
CA ILE A 41 -2.94 4.11 5.34
C ILE A 41 -3.32 5.30 4.48
N GLU A 42 -3.36 6.48 5.08
CA GLU A 42 -3.66 7.72 4.36
C GLU A 42 -2.40 8.32 3.75
N ARG A 43 -2.40 8.56 2.44
CA ARG A 43 -1.36 9.35 1.79
C ARG A 43 -1.71 10.83 1.90
N LEU A 44 -0.84 11.58 2.53
CA LEU A 44 -1.00 13.04 2.64
C LEU A 44 -0.53 13.71 1.35
N PRO A 45 -1.31 14.65 0.79
CA PRO A 45 -0.84 15.50 -0.31
C PRO A 45 0.31 16.39 0.15
N GLY A 46 1.28 16.67 -0.74
CA GLY A 46 2.57 17.29 -0.41
C GLY A 46 2.51 18.73 0.14
N ASP A 47 1.37 19.42 0.02
CA ASP A 47 1.23 20.84 0.37
C ASP A 47 0.13 21.15 1.40
N THR A 48 -0.48 20.13 1.97
CA THR A 48 -1.59 20.32 2.90
C THR A 48 -1.12 20.51 4.33
N GLY A 49 -1.70 21.51 4.98
CA GLY A 49 -1.76 21.60 6.44
C GLY A 49 -2.46 20.34 6.98
N ALA A 50 -1.68 19.31 7.26
CA ALA A 50 -2.14 18.00 7.59
C ALA A 50 -3.10 18.01 8.77
N SER A 51 -4.12 17.19 8.72
CA SER A 51 -4.85 16.78 9.91
C SER A 51 -3.85 16.15 10.90
N GLY A 52 -3.84 16.62 12.14
CA GLY A 52 -2.91 16.15 13.17
C GLY A 52 -2.89 14.63 13.36
N SER A 53 -1.89 14.14 14.06
CA SER A 53 -1.77 12.71 14.42
C SER A 53 -3.07 12.17 15.01
N GLN A 54 -3.50 11.02 14.52
CA GLN A 54 -4.62 10.26 15.08
C GLN A 54 -4.07 8.92 15.59
N PRO A 55 -4.35 8.53 16.83
CA PRO A 55 -3.92 7.24 17.35
C PRO A 55 -4.41 6.08 16.48
N GLY A 56 -3.53 5.10 16.23
CA GLY A 56 -3.87 3.93 15.42
C GLY A 56 -4.00 4.18 13.91
N VAL A 57 -3.48 5.30 13.40
CA VAL A 57 -3.44 5.61 11.97
C VAL A 57 -2.01 5.90 11.52
N LEU A 58 -1.53 5.17 10.51
CA LEU A 58 -0.29 5.48 9.80
C LEU A 58 -0.57 6.38 8.60
N ARG A 59 0.38 7.25 8.27
CA ARG A 59 0.29 8.15 7.12
C ARG A 59 1.54 8.09 6.27
N ILE A 60 1.33 8.15 4.97
CA ILE A 60 2.41 8.31 4.00
C ILE A 60 2.60 9.80 3.76
N VAL A 61 3.84 10.26 3.89
CA VAL A 61 4.21 11.65 3.70
C VAL A 61 5.52 11.76 2.93
N ASP A 62 5.61 12.74 2.04
CA ASP A 62 6.87 13.04 1.36
C ASP A 62 7.94 13.49 2.34
N SER A 63 9.16 13.00 2.18
CA SER A 63 10.29 13.35 3.07
C SER A 63 10.62 14.84 3.06
N GLU A 64 10.37 15.54 1.95
CA GLU A 64 10.56 17.00 1.85
C GLU A 64 9.47 17.76 2.61
N ALA A 65 8.22 17.27 2.59
CA ALA A 65 7.13 17.85 3.37
C ALA A 65 7.37 17.70 4.89
N LEU A 66 7.87 16.54 5.33
CA LEU A 66 8.32 16.38 6.73
C LEU A 66 9.43 17.38 7.10
N ARG A 67 10.36 17.61 6.20
CA ARG A 67 11.43 18.61 6.39
C ARG A 67 10.86 20.04 6.49
N ALA A 68 9.83 20.35 5.73
CA ALA A 68 9.15 21.63 5.73
C ALA A 68 8.30 21.88 7.00
N GLY A 69 8.16 20.86 7.86
CA GLY A 69 7.46 21.00 9.15
C GLY A 69 5.98 20.58 9.10
N THR A 70 5.64 19.59 8.30
CA THR A 70 4.29 18.99 8.34
C THR A 70 3.90 18.65 9.79
N PRO A 71 2.72 19.05 10.27
CA PRO A 71 2.29 18.83 11.66
C PRO A 71 1.82 17.38 11.89
N LEU A 72 2.72 16.43 11.69
CA LEU A 72 2.55 14.99 11.89
C LEU A 72 3.64 14.49 12.82
N ALA A 73 3.28 13.68 13.81
CA ALA A 73 4.28 12.98 14.61
C ALA A 73 5.12 12.05 13.71
N PRO A 74 6.44 12.15 13.70
CA PRO A 74 7.28 11.29 12.85
C PRO A 74 7.01 9.81 13.08
N THR A 75 6.69 9.41 14.31
CA THR A 75 6.34 8.03 14.66
C THR A 75 5.09 7.52 13.93
N ASP A 76 4.21 8.38 13.43
CA ASP A 76 3.01 8.01 12.68
C ASP A 76 3.22 8.13 11.16
N ALA A 77 4.45 8.45 10.74
CA ALA A 77 4.81 8.70 9.35
C ALA A 77 5.57 7.52 8.72
N ILE A 78 5.12 7.10 7.54
CA ILE A 78 5.94 6.42 6.54
C ILE A 78 6.49 7.52 5.64
N ALA A 79 7.77 7.85 5.81
CA ALA A 79 8.40 8.92 5.04
C ALA A 79 8.87 8.42 3.68
N VAL A 80 8.35 8.99 2.61
CA VAL A 80 8.59 8.50 1.25
C VAL A 80 9.46 9.48 0.47
N MET A 81 10.38 8.92 -0.32
CA MET A 81 11.27 9.68 -1.19
C MET A 81 11.35 9.08 -2.59
N ALA A 82 11.59 9.92 -3.59
CA ALA A 82 11.81 9.47 -4.97
C ALA A 82 13.14 8.72 -5.10
N PRO A 83 13.30 7.80 -6.09
CA PRO A 83 14.52 7.05 -6.34
C PRO A 83 15.60 7.98 -6.92
N ARG A 84 16.51 8.43 -6.07
CA ARG A 84 17.68 9.27 -6.41
C ARG A 84 18.95 8.41 -6.47
N LYS A 85 20.12 9.00 -6.73
CA LYS A 85 21.43 8.31 -6.60
C LYS A 85 21.60 7.80 -5.18
N MET A 86 22.26 6.66 -5.01
CA MET A 86 22.53 6.08 -3.69
C MET A 86 23.27 7.06 -2.76
N ALA A 87 24.20 7.83 -3.32
CA ALA A 87 24.93 8.86 -2.57
C ALA A 87 24.01 9.93 -1.95
N ASP A 88 22.82 10.17 -2.52
CA ASP A 88 21.84 11.12 -2.00
C ASP A 88 20.80 10.43 -1.09
N LEU A 89 20.45 9.17 -1.41
CA LEU A 89 19.45 8.42 -0.65
C LEU A 89 19.96 8.00 0.73
N VAL A 90 21.16 7.47 0.84
CA VAL A 90 21.70 6.97 2.10
C VAL A 90 21.76 8.04 3.19
N PRO A 91 22.25 9.28 2.92
CA PRO A 91 22.19 10.36 3.90
C PRO A 91 20.76 10.75 4.29
N GLU A 92 19.83 10.77 3.32
CA GLU A 92 18.43 11.09 3.60
C GLU A 92 17.75 10.02 4.45
N VAL A 93 17.99 8.74 4.16
CA VAL A 93 17.54 7.62 4.99
C VAL A 93 17.99 7.80 6.44
N ARG A 94 19.27 8.08 6.68
CA ARG A 94 19.81 8.30 8.03
C ARG A 94 19.12 9.47 8.74
N ARG A 95 18.89 10.56 8.01
CA ARG A 95 18.18 11.73 8.55
C ARG A 95 16.75 11.36 8.99
N LEU A 96 16.04 10.56 8.21
CA LEU A 96 14.69 10.09 8.56
C LEU A 96 14.71 9.15 9.76
N VAL A 97 15.74 8.32 9.90
CA VAL A 97 15.97 7.49 11.10
C VAL A 97 16.11 8.37 12.34
N ASP A 98 16.92 9.44 12.26
CA ASP A 98 17.14 10.38 13.37
C ASP A 98 15.85 11.12 13.74
N LEU A 99 14.95 11.41 12.78
CA LEU A 99 13.64 11.97 13.04
C LEU A 99 12.68 11.00 13.73
N GLY A 100 12.97 9.70 13.71
CA GLY A 100 12.15 8.69 14.37
C GLY A 100 10.88 8.28 13.60
N VAL A 101 10.90 8.33 12.26
CA VAL A 101 9.75 7.89 11.43
C VAL A 101 9.41 6.42 11.68
N ALA A 102 8.15 6.04 11.45
CA ALA A 102 7.68 4.66 11.61
C ALA A 102 8.34 3.71 10.60
N ALA A 103 8.41 4.14 9.34
CA ALA A 103 9.07 3.42 8.26
C ALA A 103 9.59 4.40 7.20
N ILE A 104 10.46 3.90 6.32
CA ILE A 104 11.05 4.66 5.22
C ILE A 104 10.57 4.03 3.91
N GLY A 105 10.14 4.86 2.95
CA GLY A 105 9.66 4.43 1.65
C GLY A 105 10.49 4.96 0.50
N ILE A 106 10.73 4.12 -0.51
CA ILE A 106 11.22 4.54 -1.82
C ILE A 106 10.07 4.45 -2.81
N ASP A 107 9.65 5.58 -3.40
CA ASP A 107 8.52 5.63 -4.34
C ASP A 107 9.02 5.68 -5.78
N PHE A 108 8.78 4.61 -6.51
CA PHE A 108 9.14 4.50 -7.93
C PHE A 108 8.10 5.14 -8.87
N ALA A 109 6.94 5.59 -8.38
CA ALA A 109 5.90 6.22 -9.19
C ALA A 109 6.43 7.38 -10.07
N PRO A 110 7.33 8.27 -9.57
CA PRO A 110 7.90 9.34 -10.39
C PRO A 110 8.67 8.85 -11.62
N MET A 111 9.12 7.58 -11.65
CA MET A 111 9.78 7.00 -12.82
C MET A 111 8.85 6.86 -14.03
N ALA A 112 7.53 6.80 -13.81
CA ALA A 112 6.53 6.74 -14.88
C ALA A 112 6.50 8.03 -15.72
N ASP A 113 6.85 9.16 -15.13
CA ASP A 113 6.81 10.48 -15.77
C ASP A 113 8.11 10.86 -16.47
N VAL A 114 9.12 9.98 -16.40
CA VAL A 114 10.37 10.18 -17.12
C VAL A 114 10.10 10.11 -18.62
N ALA A 115 10.10 11.26 -19.28
CA ALA A 115 10.01 11.30 -20.74
C ALA A 115 11.26 10.62 -21.34
N PRO A 116 11.14 9.88 -22.47
CA PRO A 116 12.27 9.19 -23.11
C PRO A 116 13.49 10.07 -23.37
N PHE A 117 13.30 11.39 -23.37
CA PHE A 117 14.32 12.41 -23.62
C PHE A 117 14.40 13.44 -22.46
N GLY A 118 13.82 13.12 -21.29
CA GLY A 118 13.80 14.02 -20.14
C GLY A 118 15.12 14.02 -19.35
N ARG A 119 15.32 15.08 -18.55
CA ARG A 119 16.51 15.24 -17.68
C ARG A 119 16.48 14.37 -16.42
N VAL A 120 15.39 13.69 -16.13
CA VAL A 120 15.27 12.81 -14.98
C VAL A 120 15.83 11.45 -15.37
N GLU A 121 16.88 11.04 -14.70
CA GLU A 121 17.53 9.77 -14.95
C GLU A 121 16.71 8.63 -14.34
N PHE A 122 16.32 7.66 -15.17
CA PHE A 122 15.73 6.43 -14.70
C PHE A 122 16.74 5.68 -13.81
N ARG A 123 16.34 5.34 -12.60
CA ARG A 123 17.20 4.74 -11.57
C ARG A 123 16.55 3.49 -10.98
N PRO A 124 16.52 2.37 -11.72
CA PRO A 124 16.15 1.09 -11.12
C PRO A 124 17.11 0.77 -9.97
N ARG A 125 16.68 -0.11 -9.06
CA ARG A 125 17.49 -0.55 -7.94
C ARG A 125 17.86 -2.01 -8.11
N THR A 126 19.09 -2.33 -7.75
CA THR A 126 19.52 -3.71 -7.64
C THR A 126 19.23 -4.24 -6.24
N ARG A 127 19.34 -5.55 -6.07
CA ARG A 127 19.24 -6.19 -4.75
C ARG A 127 20.29 -5.63 -3.77
N GLU A 128 21.50 -5.38 -4.25
CA GLU A 128 22.59 -4.81 -3.46
C GLU A 128 22.30 -3.38 -3.00
N ASP A 129 21.72 -2.55 -3.90
CA ASP A 129 21.26 -1.19 -3.56
C ASP A 129 20.21 -1.24 -2.43
N LEU A 130 19.23 -2.15 -2.55
CA LEU A 130 18.18 -2.31 -1.54
C LEU A 130 18.75 -2.81 -0.21
N ALA A 131 19.67 -3.76 -0.23
CA ALA A 131 20.34 -4.26 0.97
C ALA A 131 21.16 -3.16 1.67
N GLU A 132 21.83 -2.29 0.90
CA GLU A 132 22.54 -1.11 1.45
C GLU A 132 21.56 -0.13 2.10
N LEU A 133 20.45 0.20 1.44
CA LEU A 133 19.41 1.08 1.98
C LEU A 133 18.79 0.48 3.25
N ARG A 134 18.51 -0.82 3.22
CA ARG A 134 17.97 -1.54 4.38
C ARG A 134 18.92 -1.51 5.58
N ALA A 135 20.20 -1.73 5.33
CA ALA A 135 21.24 -1.64 6.37
C ALA A 135 21.39 -0.22 6.94
N ALA A 136 21.25 0.80 6.09
CA ALA A 136 21.31 2.21 6.51
C ALA A 136 20.04 2.63 7.28
N ALA A 137 18.88 2.05 6.97
CA ALA A 137 17.61 2.45 7.52
C ALA A 137 17.47 2.12 9.02
N GLY A 138 17.94 0.95 9.48
CA GLY A 138 17.70 0.50 10.87
C GLY A 138 16.23 0.55 11.31
N ARG A 139 15.33 0.81 10.37
CA ARG A 139 13.87 0.91 10.45
C ARG A 139 13.27 0.15 9.28
N PRO A 140 11.98 -0.23 9.31
CA PRO A 140 11.33 -0.87 8.18
C PRO A 140 11.49 -0.07 6.89
N LEU A 141 11.93 -0.74 5.81
CA LEU A 141 12.05 -0.18 4.48
C LEU A 141 10.91 -0.71 3.61
N TRP A 142 10.24 0.20 2.91
CA TRP A 142 9.11 -0.11 2.03
C TRP A 142 9.39 0.37 0.61
N LEU A 143 8.92 -0.38 -0.39
CA LEU A 143 9.04 -0.02 -1.80
C LEU A 143 7.66 0.27 -2.38
N PHE A 144 7.49 1.44 -2.97
CA PHE A 144 6.24 1.87 -3.59
C PHE A 144 6.33 1.78 -5.11
N GLY A 145 5.27 1.27 -5.75
CA GLY A 145 5.22 1.15 -7.20
C GLY A 145 5.69 -0.21 -7.72
N VAL A 146 5.76 -1.21 -6.86
CA VAL A 146 6.01 -2.60 -7.27
C VAL A 146 4.79 -3.10 -8.04
N GLY A 147 5.00 -3.72 -9.20
CA GLY A 147 3.93 -4.11 -10.11
C GLY A 147 3.97 -5.57 -10.58
N GLY A 148 4.89 -6.40 -10.07
CA GLY A 148 5.01 -7.79 -10.47
C GLY A 148 5.83 -8.64 -9.51
N GLY A 149 5.67 -9.97 -9.62
CA GLY A 149 6.29 -10.96 -8.73
C GLY A 149 7.82 -10.90 -8.71
N ALA A 150 8.46 -10.70 -9.86
CA ALA A 150 9.93 -10.64 -9.95
C ALA A 150 10.54 -9.51 -9.10
N ASP A 151 9.91 -8.31 -9.10
CA ASP A 151 10.37 -7.20 -8.26
C ASP A 151 10.08 -7.48 -6.77
N ALA A 152 8.97 -8.15 -6.48
CA ALA A 152 8.60 -8.53 -5.12
C ALA A 152 9.58 -9.57 -4.53
N GLU A 153 10.01 -10.55 -5.31
CA GLU A 153 11.06 -11.52 -4.93
C GLU A 153 12.38 -10.81 -4.60
N VAL A 154 12.83 -9.89 -5.47
CA VAL A 154 14.05 -9.11 -5.24
C VAL A 154 13.94 -8.27 -3.96
N ALA A 155 12.77 -7.68 -3.70
CA ALA A 155 12.53 -6.92 -2.48
C ALA A 155 12.60 -7.81 -1.23
N ALA A 156 11.95 -8.98 -1.26
CA ALA A 156 11.96 -9.95 -0.17
C ALA A 156 13.37 -10.47 0.12
N GLU A 157 14.12 -10.86 -0.92
CA GLU A 157 15.51 -11.31 -0.80
C GLU A 157 16.47 -10.22 -0.27
N ALA A 158 16.19 -8.96 -0.55
CA ALA A 158 16.96 -7.84 0.00
C ALA A 158 16.60 -7.49 1.45
N GLY A 159 15.61 -8.18 2.04
CA GLY A 159 15.16 -7.95 3.42
C GLY A 159 14.29 -6.70 3.58
N VAL A 160 13.60 -6.26 2.52
CA VAL A 160 12.59 -5.21 2.58
C VAL A 160 11.38 -5.72 3.37
N GLU A 161 10.80 -4.90 4.24
CA GLU A 161 9.71 -5.33 5.11
C GLU A 161 8.32 -5.11 4.53
N GLY A 162 8.19 -4.29 3.48
CA GLY A 162 6.89 -4.07 2.84
C GLY A 162 6.99 -3.57 1.42
N ILE A 163 6.00 -3.91 0.62
CA ILE A 163 5.82 -3.37 -0.71
C ILE A 163 4.43 -2.76 -0.86
N VAL A 164 4.35 -1.73 -1.67
CA VAL A 164 3.09 -1.13 -2.12
C VAL A 164 2.91 -1.43 -3.59
N VAL A 165 1.96 -2.31 -3.87
CA VAL A 165 1.59 -2.68 -5.23
C VAL A 165 0.80 -1.55 -5.85
N SER A 166 1.26 -1.02 -6.97
CA SER A 166 0.54 0.02 -7.70
C SER A 166 0.90 0.02 -9.19
N ARG A 167 -0.04 0.48 -10.02
CA ARG A 167 0.19 0.66 -11.47
C ARG A 167 0.96 1.92 -11.82
N ALA A 168 1.37 2.72 -10.86
CA ALA A 168 1.92 4.05 -11.13
C ALA A 168 3.07 4.01 -12.15
N VAL A 169 4.05 3.12 -11.97
CA VAL A 169 5.18 2.95 -12.89
C VAL A 169 4.75 2.38 -14.24
N GLY A 170 3.85 1.40 -14.24
CA GLY A 170 3.42 0.66 -15.44
C GLY A 170 2.26 1.28 -16.21
N ARG A 171 1.67 2.39 -15.74
CA ARG A 171 0.45 2.99 -16.33
C ARG A 171 0.61 3.28 -17.82
N ARG A 172 1.75 3.81 -18.24
CA ARG A 172 2.02 4.21 -19.64
C ARG A 172 2.24 3.03 -20.57
N ILE A 173 2.69 1.89 -20.06
CA ILE A 173 2.91 0.66 -20.84
C ILE A 173 1.71 -0.31 -20.76
N GLY A 174 0.61 0.13 -20.14
CA GLY A 174 -0.62 -0.67 -20.09
C GLY A 174 -0.59 -1.82 -19.07
N ALA A 175 0.17 -1.67 -17.97
CA ALA A 175 0.23 -2.66 -16.90
C ALA A 175 -1.18 -3.14 -16.47
N PRO A 176 -1.32 -4.40 -16.03
CA PRO A 176 -2.57 -4.95 -15.52
C PRO A 176 -3.07 -4.18 -14.29
N ALA A 177 -4.31 -4.40 -13.91
CA ALA A 177 -4.88 -3.81 -12.69
C ALA A 177 -4.20 -4.37 -11.44
N VAL A 178 -4.15 -3.57 -10.38
CA VAL A 178 -3.49 -3.95 -9.12
C VAL A 178 -4.07 -5.25 -8.57
N ILE A 179 -5.39 -5.39 -8.55
CA ILE A 179 -6.05 -6.57 -7.99
C ILE A 179 -5.74 -7.85 -8.77
N ASP A 180 -5.50 -7.75 -10.09
CA ASP A 180 -5.21 -8.90 -10.95
C ASP A 180 -3.80 -9.46 -10.75
N VAL A 181 -2.84 -8.63 -10.31
CA VAL A 181 -1.44 -9.07 -10.08
C VAL A 181 -1.20 -9.52 -8.63
N LEU A 182 -2.11 -9.22 -7.70
CA LEU A 182 -1.94 -9.57 -6.29
C LEU A 182 -1.69 -11.05 -6.04
N PRO A 183 -2.43 -12.01 -6.64
CA PRO A 183 -2.20 -13.44 -6.39
C PRO A 183 -0.77 -13.87 -6.74
N GLU A 184 -0.23 -13.43 -7.88
CA GLU A 184 1.15 -13.71 -8.28
C GLU A 184 2.16 -13.14 -7.28
N LEU A 185 1.95 -11.89 -6.82
CA LEU A 185 2.81 -11.24 -5.83
C LEU A 185 2.78 -11.95 -4.48
N LEU A 186 1.60 -12.38 -4.02
CA LEU A 186 1.44 -13.13 -2.78
C LEU A 186 2.20 -14.45 -2.82
N ASP A 187 2.09 -15.18 -3.93
CA ASP A 187 2.82 -16.44 -4.14
C ASP A 187 4.33 -16.20 -4.18
N ALA A 188 4.78 -15.15 -4.87
CA ALA A 188 6.20 -14.82 -5.00
C ALA A 188 6.88 -14.49 -3.67
N VAL A 189 6.19 -13.79 -2.76
CA VAL A 189 6.78 -13.38 -1.47
C VAL A 189 6.53 -14.37 -0.33
N ALA A 190 5.54 -15.25 -0.46
CA ALA A 190 5.21 -16.31 0.51
C ALA A 190 5.15 -15.82 1.98
N GLY A 191 4.62 -14.62 2.21
CA GLY A 191 4.51 -14.03 3.55
C GLY A 191 5.80 -13.44 4.14
N MET A 192 6.87 -13.31 3.34
CA MET A 192 8.14 -12.74 3.82
C MET A 192 8.11 -11.22 4.04
N LEU A 193 7.15 -10.52 3.49
CA LEU A 193 6.99 -9.06 3.62
C LEU A 193 5.51 -8.67 3.60
N THR A 194 5.20 -7.50 4.13
CA THR A 194 3.85 -6.94 4.11
C THR A 194 3.48 -6.44 2.71
N ILE A 195 2.30 -6.82 2.23
CA ILE A 195 1.76 -6.33 0.97
C ILE A 195 0.65 -5.31 1.23
N ALA A 196 0.93 -4.06 0.86
CA ALA A 196 -0.08 -3.01 0.77
C ALA A 196 -0.43 -2.75 -0.70
N VAL A 197 -1.65 -2.31 -0.96
CA VAL A 197 -2.06 -1.87 -2.29
C VAL A 197 -2.26 -0.37 -2.32
N GLY A 198 -1.79 0.26 -3.39
CA GLY A 198 -2.01 1.67 -3.69
C GLY A 198 -2.69 1.82 -5.03
N GLY A 199 -3.85 2.44 -5.06
CA GLY A 199 -4.61 2.61 -6.30
C GLY A 199 -5.90 3.37 -6.08
N HIS A 200 -6.75 3.35 -7.08
CA HIS A 200 -8.04 4.00 -6.97
C HIS A 200 -8.96 3.18 -6.06
N VAL A 201 -9.38 3.80 -4.95
CA VAL A 201 -10.32 3.24 -3.97
C VAL A 201 -11.53 4.17 -3.91
N ARG A 202 -12.68 3.67 -4.33
CA ARG A 202 -13.94 4.44 -4.40
C ARG A 202 -14.68 4.42 -3.06
N ASP A 203 -14.65 3.27 -2.38
CA ASP A 203 -15.43 3.00 -1.17
C ASP A 203 -14.83 1.85 -0.34
N GLY A 204 -15.47 1.55 0.80
CA GLY A 204 -15.08 0.44 1.65
C GLY A 204 -15.29 -0.95 1.03
N ILE A 205 -16.08 -1.07 -0.04
CA ILE A 205 -16.26 -2.33 -0.78
C ILE A 205 -14.99 -2.64 -1.59
N ASP A 206 -14.40 -1.63 -2.23
CA ASP A 206 -13.12 -1.78 -2.92
C ASP A 206 -11.99 -2.18 -1.94
N VAL A 207 -11.99 -1.58 -0.75
CA VAL A 207 -11.07 -1.99 0.32
C VAL A 207 -11.25 -3.47 0.64
N LEU A 208 -12.49 -3.93 0.88
CA LEU A 208 -12.77 -5.33 1.21
C LEU A 208 -12.34 -6.28 0.09
N ARG A 209 -12.51 -5.90 -1.19
CA ARG A 209 -12.05 -6.71 -2.33
C ARG A 209 -10.54 -6.91 -2.33
N TYR A 210 -9.76 -5.84 -2.11
CA TYR A 210 -8.29 -5.94 -2.00
C TYR A 210 -7.87 -6.84 -0.83
N LEU A 211 -8.48 -6.65 0.35
CA LEU A 211 -8.21 -7.49 1.52
C LEU A 211 -8.58 -8.96 1.25
N ALA A 212 -9.71 -9.22 0.59
CA ALA A 212 -10.16 -10.57 0.25
C ALA A 212 -9.22 -11.30 -0.71
N VAL A 213 -8.55 -10.58 -1.60
CA VAL A 213 -7.52 -11.15 -2.49
C VAL A 213 -6.19 -11.36 -1.76
N GLY A 214 -6.00 -10.75 -0.58
CA GLY A 214 -4.85 -11.00 0.29
C GLY A 214 -3.95 -9.79 0.54
N ALA A 215 -4.34 -8.58 0.15
CA ALA A 215 -3.65 -7.39 0.63
C ALA A 215 -3.82 -7.25 2.15
N GLU A 216 -2.77 -6.88 2.87
CA GLU A 216 -2.84 -6.63 4.31
C GLU A 216 -3.30 -5.20 4.61
N LEU A 217 -2.98 -4.27 3.72
CA LEU A 217 -3.26 -2.85 3.87
C LEU A 217 -3.69 -2.22 2.55
N VAL A 218 -4.51 -1.18 2.65
CA VAL A 218 -4.93 -0.38 1.50
C VAL A 218 -4.54 1.08 1.71
N ILE A 219 -3.86 1.66 0.73
CA ILE A 219 -3.47 3.08 0.74
C ILE A 219 -4.58 3.89 0.08
N VAL A 220 -5.02 4.93 0.77
CA VAL A 220 -6.04 5.86 0.32
C VAL A 220 -5.45 7.26 0.17
N ASP A 221 -5.77 7.91 -0.92
CA ASP A 221 -5.41 9.31 -1.14
C ASP A 221 -6.49 10.18 -0.49
N GLY A 222 -6.22 10.92 0.52
CA GLY A 222 -7.12 11.66 1.41
C GLY A 222 -8.33 12.44 0.80
N GLU A 223 -8.79 12.05 -0.40
CA GLU A 223 -9.99 12.57 -1.05
C GLU A 223 -11.27 12.24 -0.26
N ARG A 224 -11.25 11.10 0.45
CA ARG A 224 -12.37 10.66 1.30
C ARG A 224 -11.91 10.54 2.75
N PRO A 225 -12.74 10.98 3.73
CA PRO A 225 -12.39 10.84 5.14
C PRO A 225 -12.20 9.37 5.55
N LEU A 226 -11.09 9.04 6.21
CA LEU A 226 -10.80 7.70 6.73
C LEU A 226 -11.96 7.10 7.55
N PRO A 227 -12.63 7.84 8.45
CA PRO A 227 -13.77 7.30 9.19
C PRO A 227 -14.94 6.85 8.31
N ALA A 228 -15.16 7.53 7.18
CA ALA A 228 -16.22 7.14 6.24
C ALA A 228 -15.88 5.82 5.53
N LEU A 229 -14.63 5.69 5.05
CA LEU A 229 -14.16 4.44 4.44
C LEU A 229 -14.14 3.27 5.43
N ALA A 230 -13.76 3.51 6.68
CA ALA A 230 -13.80 2.52 7.75
C ALA A 230 -15.24 2.04 8.03
N ALA A 231 -16.20 2.96 8.09
CA ALA A 231 -17.61 2.62 8.29
C ALA A 231 -18.17 1.80 7.11
N GLU A 232 -17.81 2.14 5.87
CA GLU A 232 -18.20 1.38 4.68
C GLU A 232 -17.55 -0.01 4.64
N LEU A 233 -16.27 -0.12 5.02
CA LEU A 233 -15.60 -1.41 5.16
C LEU A 233 -16.29 -2.29 6.21
N ALA A 234 -16.57 -1.75 7.40
CA ALA A 234 -17.32 -2.46 8.45
C ALA A 234 -18.69 -2.92 7.94
N TYR A 235 -19.38 -2.06 7.19
CA TYR A 235 -20.67 -2.42 6.58
C TYR A 235 -20.52 -3.57 5.58
N ALA A 236 -19.52 -3.54 4.70
CA ALA A 236 -19.25 -4.59 3.72
C ALA A 236 -18.87 -5.92 4.40
N MET A 237 -18.01 -5.89 5.43
CA MET A 237 -17.66 -7.06 6.25
C MET A 237 -18.88 -7.67 6.94
N ARG A 238 -19.78 -6.84 7.47
CA ARG A 238 -21.04 -7.32 8.02
C ARG A 238 -21.90 -8.01 6.99
N LEU A 239 -22.00 -7.48 5.76
CA LEU A 239 -22.79 -8.10 4.69
C LEU A 239 -22.19 -9.42 4.19
N THR A 240 -20.89 -9.64 4.35
CA THR A 240 -20.21 -10.88 3.98
C THR A 240 -20.03 -11.85 5.16
N GLY A 241 -20.39 -11.43 6.39
CA GLY A 241 -20.32 -12.26 7.59
C GLY A 241 -18.91 -12.38 8.19
N CYS A 242 -17.99 -11.44 7.85
CA CYS A 242 -16.65 -11.37 8.43
C CYS A 242 -16.68 -10.60 9.76
N ALA A 243 -16.33 -11.24 10.88
CA ALA A 243 -16.28 -10.61 12.18
C ALA A 243 -14.97 -9.85 12.42
N THR A 244 -13.88 -10.33 11.84
CA THR A 244 -12.53 -9.75 11.95
C THR A 244 -11.87 -9.72 10.57
N LEU A 245 -10.75 -9.03 10.45
CA LEU A 245 -9.95 -9.06 9.20
C LEU A 245 -9.39 -10.46 8.88
N ALA A 246 -9.22 -11.32 9.89
CA ALA A 246 -8.79 -12.71 9.67
C ALA A 246 -9.85 -13.58 8.97
N ASP A 247 -11.13 -13.16 9.02
CA ASP A 247 -12.20 -13.85 8.31
C ASP A 247 -12.31 -13.40 6.85
N VAL A 248 -11.61 -12.33 6.47
CA VAL A 248 -11.61 -11.80 5.11
C VAL A 248 -10.62 -12.61 4.28
N SER A 249 -11.14 -13.39 3.35
CA SER A 249 -10.36 -14.26 2.48
C SER A 249 -10.99 -14.35 1.09
N TYR A 250 -10.32 -15.04 0.18
CA TYR A 250 -10.84 -15.29 -1.17
C TYR A 250 -12.21 -16.00 -1.17
N ASP A 251 -12.57 -16.68 -0.06
CA ASP A 251 -13.85 -17.41 0.07
C ASP A 251 -15.08 -16.50 0.06
N ILE A 252 -14.92 -15.21 0.32
CA ILE A 252 -16.02 -14.23 0.22
C ILE A 252 -16.21 -13.69 -1.20
N LEU A 253 -15.34 -14.07 -2.16
CA LEU A 253 -15.42 -13.68 -3.54
C LEU A 253 -16.13 -14.76 -4.37
N PHE A 254 -16.96 -14.32 -5.30
CA PHE A 254 -17.57 -15.23 -6.27
C PHE A 254 -16.55 -15.62 -7.34
N ALA A 255 -16.16 -16.89 -7.32
CA ALA A 255 -15.36 -17.48 -8.40
C ALA A 255 -16.32 -18.29 -9.31
N PRO A 256 -16.56 -17.85 -10.55
CA PRO A 256 -17.36 -18.64 -11.48
C PRO A 256 -16.63 -19.96 -11.77
N LEU A 257 -17.32 -21.10 -11.55
CA LEU A 257 -16.77 -22.45 -11.72
C LEU A 257 -16.33 -22.76 -13.17
N PHE A 258 -16.61 -21.87 -14.11
CA PHE A 258 -16.33 -22.04 -15.54
C PHE A 258 -15.97 -20.69 -16.19
N SER A 259 -14.92 -20.04 -15.74
CA SER A 259 -14.22 -19.11 -16.62
C SER A 259 -13.27 -19.94 -17.47
N GLU A 260 -13.74 -20.38 -18.64
CA GLU A 260 -12.81 -20.84 -19.68
C GLU A 260 -11.90 -19.67 -20.08
N PRO A 261 -10.61 -19.92 -20.32
CA PRO A 261 -9.64 -18.91 -20.71
C PRO A 261 -9.94 -18.28 -22.07
#